data_dff090e499a705c98b658dbbf8324a17
#
_entry.id   dff090e499a705c98b658dbbf8324a17
#
_cell.length_a   1.000
_cell.length_b   1.000
_cell.length_c   1.000
_cell.angle_alpha   90.00
_cell.angle_beta   90.00
_cell.angle_gamma   90.00
#
_symmetry.space_group_name_H-M   'P 1'
#
loop_
_entity.id
_entity.type
_entity.pdbx_description
1 polymer ?
#
loop_
_entity_poly.entity_id
_entity_poly.type
_entity_poly.pdbx_seq_one_letter_code
_entity_poly.pdbx_strand_id
1 'polypeptide(L)' 'MTVSSYVLTLRKKHQELSEEIEEAQRGLATDDLNVTEMKKRKLKIKEEISRLQA' A
#
# COMPACT_ATOMS: atom_id res chain seq x y z
N MET A 1 -15.81 -6.79 -13.67
CA MET A 1 -15.33 -6.51 -12.31
C MET A 1 -16.17 -5.40 -11.67
N THR A 2 -16.71 -5.64 -10.50
CA THR A 2 -17.49 -4.62 -9.81
C THR A 2 -16.58 -3.66 -9.06
N VAL A 3 -17.11 -2.49 -8.68
CA VAL A 3 -16.36 -1.54 -7.86
C VAL A 3 -15.96 -2.19 -6.53
N SER A 4 -16.85 -2.99 -5.94
CA SER A 4 -16.54 -3.72 -4.70
C SER A 4 -15.35 -4.65 -4.85
N SER A 5 -15.28 -5.39 -5.95
CA SER A 5 -14.14 -6.28 -6.21
C SER A 5 -12.85 -5.50 -6.40
N TYR A 6 -12.93 -4.38 -7.08
CA TYR A 6 -11.77 -3.50 -7.28
C TYR A 6 -11.25 -2.94 -5.96
N VAL A 7 -12.17 -2.48 -5.10
CA VAL A 7 -11.80 -1.96 -3.78
C VAL A 7 -11.16 -3.05 -2.92
N LEU A 8 -11.69 -4.27 -2.96
CA LEU A 8 -11.09 -5.39 -2.22
C LEU A 8 -9.67 -5.67 -2.69
N THR A 9 -9.44 -5.62 -3.99
CA THR A 9 -8.11 -5.80 -4.57
C THR A 9 -7.16 -4.71 -4.08
N LEU A 10 -7.61 -3.46 -4.07
CA LEU A 10 -6.81 -2.34 -3.59
C LEU A 10 -6.49 -2.45 -2.11
N ARG A 11 -7.46 -2.86 -1.30
CA ARG A 11 -7.23 -3.08 0.13
C ARG A 11 -6.20 -4.15 0.39
N LYS A 12 -6.26 -5.22 -0.39
CA LYS A 12 -5.28 -6.30 -0.28
C LYS A 12 -3.88 -5.80 -0.61
N LYS A 13 -3.74 -5.03 -1.69
CA LYS A 13 -2.45 -4.44 -2.05
C LYS A 13 -1.95 -3.47 -1.00
N HIS A 14 -2.84 -2.68 -0.44
CA HIS A 14 -2.50 -1.75 0.63
C HIS A 14 -1.92 -2.50 1.83
N GLN A 15 -2.55 -3.60 2.21
CA GLN A 15 -2.07 -4.40 3.31
C GLN A 15 -0.74 -5.07 3.02
N GLU A 16 -0.57 -5.60 1.82
CA GLU A 16 0.71 -6.18 1.39
C GLU A 16 1.84 -5.17 1.46
N LEU A 17 1.60 -3.95 0.97
CA LEU A 17 2.59 -2.88 1.04
C LEU A 17 2.89 -2.50 2.49
N SER A 18 1.87 -2.46 3.34
CA SER A 18 2.05 -2.16 4.75
C SER A 18 2.97 -3.18 5.42
N GLU A 19 2.76 -4.45 5.14
CA GLU A 19 3.59 -5.52 5.67
C GLU A 19 5.03 -5.44 5.13
N GLU A 20 5.18 -5.15 3.85
CA GLU A 20 6.49 -4.99 3.25
C GLU A 20 7.27 -3.83 3.86
N ILE A 21 6.57 -2.71 4.12
CA ILE A 21 7.19 -1.56 4.76
C ILE A 21 7.66 -1.91 6.17
N GLU A 22 6.82 -2.59 6.95
CA GLU A 22 7.18 -3.02 8.29
C GLU A 22 8.39 -3.94 8.28
N GLU A 23 8.42 -4.87 7.35
CA GLU A 23 9.50 -5.82 7.21
C GLU A 23 10.80 -5.11 6.82
N ALA A 24 10.72 -4.18 5.88
CA ALA A 24 11.87 -3.39 5.46
C ALA A 24 12.42 -2.53 6.60
N GLN A 25 11.55 -1.97 7.43
CA GLN A 25 11.97 -1.13 8.55
C GLN A 25 12.59 -1.94 9.68
N ARG A 26 12.27 -3.23 9.77
CA ARG A 26 12.89 -4.13 10.74
C ARG A 26 14.25 -4.62 10.28
N GLY A 27 14.50 -4.62 8.99
CA GLY A 27 15.76 -5.09 8.42
C GLY A 27 16.90 -4.10 8.65
N LEU A 28 18.08 -4.62 8.88
CA LEU A 28 19.27 -3.80 9.10
C LEU A 28 19.80 -3.17 7.82
N ALA A 29 19.41 -3.71 6.66
CA ALA A 29 19.84 -3.22 5.36
C ALA A 29 18.71 -2.48 4.64
N THR A 30 17.96 -1.70 5.36
CA THR A 30 16.82 -0.98 4.80
C THR A 30 17.29 0.12 3.86
N ASP A 31 16.77 0.08 2.64
CA ASP A 31 16.99 1.14 1.68
C ASP A 31 15.90 2.21 1.89
N ASP A 32 16.29 3.37 2.39
CA ASP A 32 15.36 4.46 2.66
C ASP A 32 14.59 4.89 1.42
N LEU A 33 15.24 4.87 0.27
CA LEU A 33 14.61 5.23 -1.00
C LEU A 33 13.50 4.24 -1.35
N ASN A 34 13.76 2.96 -1.15
CA ASN A 34 12.78 1.92 -1.43
C ASN A 34 11.58 2.01 -0.48
N VAL A 35 11.83 2.26 0.80
CA VAL A 35 10.78 2.45 1.80
C VAL A 35 9.94 3.68 1.45
N THR A 36 10.57 4.76 1.04
CA THR A 36 9.87 5.97 0.63
C THR A 36 8.95 5.71 -0.56
N GLU A 37 9.42 4.96 -1.55
CA GLU A 37 8.61 4.61 -2.70
C GLU A 37 7.41 3.74 -2.31
N MET A 38 7.63 2.77 -1.45
CA MET A 38 6.55 1.92 -0.97
C MET A 38 5.49 2.71 -0.21
N LYS A 39 5.92 3.67 0.60
CA LYS A 39 5.00 4.54 1.33
C LYS A 39 4.18 5.41 0.38
N LYS A 40 4.79 5.90 -0.69
CA LYS A 40 4.08 6.67 -1.71
C LYS A 40 3.03 5.83 -2.42
N ARG A 41 3.37 4.60 -2.76
CA ARG A 41 2.42 3.67 -3.39
C ARG A 41 1.27 3.35 -2.46
N LYS A 42 1.58 3.12 -1.20
CA LYS A 42 0.57 2.86 -0.18
C LYS A 42 -0.41 4.03 -0.06
N LEU A 43 0.11 5.24 -0.04
CA LEU A 43 -0.71 6.44 0.05
C LEU A 43 -1.61 6.60 -1.17
N LYS A 44 -1.10 6.36 -2.36
CA LYS A 44 -1.89 6.42 -3.58
C LYS A 44 -3.05 5.42 -3.56
N ILE A 45 -2.76 4.21 -3.12
CA ILE A 45 -3.78 3.17 -3.00
C ILE A 45 -4.84 3.56 -1.99
N LYS A 46 -4.42 4.10 -0.86
CA LYS A 46 -5.33 4.58 0.17
C LYS A 46 -6.24 5.68 -0.35
N GLU A 47 -5.68 6.63 -1.09
CA GLU A 47 -6.46 7.72 -1.68
C GLU A 47 -7.48 7.20 -2.68
N GLU A 48 -7.08 6.23 -3.48
CA GLU A 48 -7.96 5.62 -4.46
C GLU A 48 -9.11 4.87 -3.80
N ILE A 49 -8.83 4.11 -2.75
CA ILE A 49 -9.87 3.44 -1.97
C ILE A 49 -10.85 4.46 -1.39
N SER A 50 -10.34 5.53 -0.81
CA SER A 50 -11.16 6.58 -0.22
C SER A 50 -12.07 7.24 -1.27
N ARG A 51 -11.52 7.49 -2.45
CA ARG A 51 -12.27 8.08 -3.53
C ARG A 51 -13.41 7.19 -4.02
N LEU A 52 -13.15 5.89 -4.09
CA LEU A 52 -14.14 4.92 -4.56
C LEU A 52 -15.22 4.64 -3.54
N GLN A 53 -14.95 4.90 -2.26
CA GLN A 53 -15.90 4.70 -1.18
C GLN A 53 -16.62 5.96 -0.75
N ALA A 54 -16.27 7.08 -1.31
CA ALA A 54 -16.87 8.37 -0.97
C ALA A 54 -18.29 8.51 -1.52
#